data_41ee7e1697f04a74d2a6f0376494b180
#
_entry.id   41ee7e1697f04a74d2a6f0376494b180
#
_cell.length_a   1.000
_cell.length_b   1.000
_cell.length_c   1.000
_cell.angle_alpha   90.00
_cell.angle_beta   90.00
_cell.angle_gamma   90.00
#
_symmetry.space_group_name_H-M   'P 1'
#
loop_
_entity.id
_entity.type
_entity.pdbx_description
1 polymer ?
#
loop_
_entity_poly.entity_id
_entity_poly.type
_entity_poly.pdbx_seq_one_letter_code
_entity_poly.pdbx_strand_id
1 'polypeptide(L)'
;MKTLITAIVAVLATATVAQAQSAPDLKGAWSGKFRTVILGSNPHHPSSGAADAPRVREITFTFDIEGQDGRLLWGKSWSNPERKEPFVATVTADGRTIIGADTDGSLTMRIGGRSRMDACYVHPATGPSQSIVASCGALQRAR
;
A
#
# COMPACT_ATOMS: atom_id res chain seq x y z
N MET A 1 -4.68 -75.06 10.05
CA MET A 1 -5.50 -73.87 9.81
C MET A 1 -4.75 -72.66 10.34
N LYS A 2 -4.22 -71.80 9.44
CA LYS A 2 -3.46 -70.56 9.79
C LYS A 2 -4.34 -69.36 9.42
N THR A 3 -4.81 -68.65 10.42
CA THR A 3 -5.69 -67.47 10.27
C THR A 3 -4.78 -66.25 10.04
N LEU A 4 -4.84 -65.64 8.85
CA LEU A 4 -4.21 -64.36 8.53
C LEU A 4 -5.12 -63.22 9.05
N ILE A 5 -4.62 -62.39 9.95
CA ILE A 5 -5.28 -61.17 10.40
C ILE A 5 -4.71 -60.04 9.54
N THR A 6 -5.51 -59.49 8.64
CA THR A 6 -5.18 -58.32 7.84
C THR A 6 -5.52 -57.07 8.64
N ALA A 7 -4.50 -56.33 9.08
CA ALA A 7 -4.66 -55.01 9.72
C ALA A 7 -4.83 -53.93 8.65
N ILE A 8 -6.00 -53.29 8.63
CA ILE A 8 -6.29 -52.09 7.80
C ILE A 8 -5.85 -50.87 8.60
N VAL A 9 -4.76 -50.21 8.13
CA VAL A 9 -4.29 -48.93 8.63
C VAL A 9 -5.08 -47.82 7.93
N ALA A 10 -6.01 -47.17 8.58
CA ALA A 10 -6.69 -45.98 8.06
C ALA A 10 -5.82 -44.75 8.26
N VAL A 11 -5.30 -44.22 7.19
CA VAL A 11 -4.57 -42.92 7.20
C VAL A 11 -5.60 -41.80 7.17
N LEU A 12 -5.83 -41.14 8.30
CA LEU A 12 -6.60 -39.90 8.39
C LEU A 12 -5.76 -38.73 7.85
N ALA A 13 -6.03 -38.31 6.61
CA ALA A 13 -5.50 -37.08 6.05
C ALA A 13 -6.17 -35.87 6.72
N THR A 14 -5.50 -35.23 7.67
CA THR A 14 -5.93 -33.95 8.23
C THR A 14 -5.69 -32.84 7.22
N ALA A 15 -6.74 -32.41 6.52
CA ALA A 15 -6.72 -31.22 5.68
C ALA A 15 -6.56 -29.98 6.60
N THR A 16 -5.37 -29.41 6.65
CA THR A 16 -5.15 -28.09 7.27
C THR A 16 -5.82 -27.04 6.39
N VAL A 17 -7.00 -26.58 6.81
CA VAL A 17 -7.64 -25.40 6.22
C VAL A 17 -6.76 -24.21 6.57
N ALA A 18 -6.01 -23.68 5.61
CA ALA A 18 -5.30 -22.42 5.75
C ALA A 18 -6.35 -21.33 5.98
N GLN A 19 -6.51 -20.91 7.23
CA GLN A 19 -7.34 -19.76 7.56
C GLN A 19 -6.73 -18.54 6.86
N ALA A 20 -7.44 -17.96 5.89
CA ALA A 20 -7.11 -16.68 5.32
C ALA A 20 -7.05 -15.68 6.48
N GLN A 21 -5.85 -15.18 6.79
CA GLN A 21 -5.65 -14.19 7.84
C GLN A 21 -6.52 -12.97 7.51
N SER A 22 -7.46 -12.61 8.39
CA SER A 22 -8.26 -11.41 8.24
C SER A 22 -7.32 -10.20 8.19
N ALA A 23 -7.54 -9.30 7.23
CA ALA A 23 -6.78 -8.07 7.18
C ALA A 23 -6.98 -7.25 8.46
N PRO A 24 -5.93 -6.63 9.02
CA PRO A 24 -6.08 -5.78 10.20
C PRO A 24 -6.96 -4.56 9.86
N ASP A 25 -7.58 -3.95 10.87
CA ASP A 25 -8.27 -2.67 10.70
C ASP A 25 -7.26 -1.56 10.44
N LEU A 26 -7.32 -1.00 9.24
CA LEU A 26 -6.41 0.03 8.73
C LEU A 26 -7.08 1.40 8.61
N LYS A 27 -8.38 1.53 8.92
CA LYS A 27 -9.11 2.80 8.80
C LYS A 27 -8.47 3.92 9.60
N GLY A 28 -8.56 5.15 9.08
CA GLY A 28 -8.04 6.37 9.67
C GLY A 28 -6.85 6.94 8.92
N ALA A 29 -6.33 8.05 9.44
CA ALA A 29 -5.27 8.81 8.80
C ALA A 29 -3.88 8.23 9.12
N TRP A 30 -3.07 8.10 8.09
CA TRP A 30 -1.69 7.66 8.13
C TRP A 30 -0.83 8.71 7.46
N SER A 31 0.18 9.21 8.14
CA SER A 31 1.03 10.28 7.60
C SER A 31 2.50 10.04 7.90
N GLY A 32 3.35 10.56 7.02
CA GLY A 32 4.78 10.45 7.20
C GLY A 32 5.61 11.20 6.16
N LYS A 33 6.90 11.32 6.44
CA LYS A 33 7.86 11.96 5.56
C LYS A 33 8.45 10.95 4.59
N PHE A 34 8.45 11.33 3.32
CA PHE A 34 8.95 10.54 2.21
C PHE A 34 10.14 11.24 1.57
N ARG A 35 11.18 10.48 1.28
CA ARG A 35 12.22 10.95 0.36
C ARG A 35 11.76 10.71 -1.06
N THR A 36 11.74 11.77 -1.83
CA THR A 36 11.12 11.82 -3.15
C THR A 36 12.12 12.31 -4.17
N VAL A 37 12.20 11.63 -5.30
CA VAL A 37 12.85 12.15 -6.51
C VAL A 37 11.78 12.50 -7.54
N ILE A 38 11.90 13.69 -8.13
CA ILE A 38 10.94 14.24 -9.09
C ILE A 38 11.71 14.69 -10.34
N LEU A 39 11.24 14.27 -11.50
CA LEU A 39 11.67 14.77 -12.80
C LEU A 39 10.44 15.35 -13.51
N GLY A 40 10.57 16.53 -14.10
CA GLY A 40 9.46 17.21 -14.78
C GLY A 40 8.65 18.14 -13.88
N SER A 41 7.57 18.69 -14.41
CA SER A 41 6.65 19.63 -13.73
C SER A 41 5.50 18.87 -13.10
N ASN A 42 5.19 19.14 -11.84
CA ASN A 42 4.12 18.49 -11.09
C ASN A 42 3.14 19.54 -10.54
N PRO A 43 1.83 19.43 -10.83
CA PRO A 43 0.84 20.40 -10.38
C PRO A 43 0.64 20.39 -8.86
N HIS A 44 0.92 19.27 -8.16
CA HIS A 44 0.86 19.19 -6.69
C HIS A 44 2.02 19.92 -6.03
N HIS A 45 3.15 20.00 -6.72
CA HIS A 45 4.36 20.66 -6.26
C HIS A 45 4.97 21.50 -7.40
N PRO A 46 4.38 22.65 -7.72
CA PRO A 46 4.92 23.55 -8.75
C PRO A 46 6.38 23.83 -8.45
N SER A 47 7.26 23.41 -9.32
CA SER A 47 8.68 23.54 -9.04
C SER A 47 9.22 24.89 -9.47
N SER A 48 9.97 25.48 -8.59
CA SER A 48 10.95 26.46 -8.93
C SER A 48 12.24 25.73 -9.38
N GLY A 49 12.39 25.39 -10.63
CA GLY A 49 13.62 24.76 -11.12
C GLY A 49 13.47 24.15 -12.50
N ALA A 50 14.60 23.81 -13.14
CA ALA A 50 14.62 23.19 -14.46
C ALA A 50 13.85 21.86 -14.43
N ALA A 51 12.91 21.71 -15.37
CA ALA A 51 12.04 20.52 -15.45
C ALA A 51 12.80 19.28 -15.95
N ASP A 52 13.97 19.46 -16.52
CA ASP A 52 14.82 18.46 -17.14
C ASP A 52 15.86 17.81 -16.20
N ALA A 53 15.97 18.30 -14.95
CA ALA A 53 16.90 17.75 -13.96
C ALA A 53 16.16 17.09 -12.78
N PRO A 54 16.62 15.92 -12.30
CA PRO A 54 16.05 15.27 -11.13
C PRO A 54 16.22 16.13 -9.87
N ARG A 55 15.18 16.22 -9.07
CA ARG A 55 15.18 16.97 -7.80
C ARG A 55 14.83 16.03 -6.65
N VAL A 56 15.63 16.06 -5.60
CA VAL A 56 15.38 15.31 -4.37
C VAL A 56 14.73 16.23 -3.35
N ARG A 57 13.63 15.74 -2.74
CA ARG A 57 12.88 16.47 -1.71
C ARG A 57 12.44 15.55 -0.59
N GLU A 58 12.15 16.12 0.56
CA GLU A 58 11.36 15.48 1.61
C GLU A 58 9.93 16.05 1.53
N ILE A 59 8.96 15.17 1.40
CA ILE A 59 7.54 15.52 1.23
C ILE A 59 6.74 14.72 2.24
N THR A 60 5.78 15.36 2.92
CA THR A 60 4.84 14.67 3.78
C THR A 60 3.69 14.12 2.94
N PHE A 61 3.49 12.79 2.99
CA PHE A 61 2.30 12.15 2.44
C PHE A 61 1.33 11.79 3.55
N THR A 62 0.05 11.90 3.23
CA THR A 62 -1.04 11.41 4.07
C THR A 62 -1.96 10.53 3.26
N PHE A 63 -2.36 9.40 3.85
CA PHE A 63 -3.37 8.48 3.35
C PHE A 63 -4.45 8.38 4.41
N ASP A 64 -5.66 8.84 4.10
CA ASP A 64 -6.83 8.73 4.96
C ASP A 64 -7.70 7.58 4.44
N ILE A 65 -7.64 6.43 5.13
CA ILE A 65 -8.41 5.24 4.79
C ILE A 65 -9.81 5.44 5.37
N GLU A 66 -10.73 5.89 4.53
CA GLU A 66 -12.11 6.24 4.91
C GLU A 66 -12.98 4.97 5.07
N GLY A 67 -12.66 3.91 4.32
CA GLY A 67 -13.41 2.66 4.35
C GLY A 67 -12.57 1.42 4.12
N GLN A 68 -13.08 0.32 4.69
CA GLN A 68 -12.49 -1.02 4.55
C GLN A 68 -13.57 -2.07 4.54
N ASP A 69 -13.52 -2.98 3.55
CA ASP A 69 -14.31 -4.20 3.49
C ASP A 69 -13.36 -5.40 3.31
N GLY A 70 -13.16 -6.15 4.38
CA GLY A 70 -12.16 -7.21 4.41
C GLY A 70 -10.77 -6.69 4.03
N ARG A 71 -10.30 -7.07 2.84
CA ARG A 71 -9.00 -6.64 2.31
C ARG A 71 -9.08 -5.43 1.36
N LEU A 72 -10.26 -4.97 1.03
CA LEU A 72 -10.47 -3.83 0.14
C LEU A 72 -10.46 -2.53 0.94
N LEU A 73 -9.74 -1.53 0.46
CA LEU A 73 -9.52 -0.24 1.10
C LEU A 73 -9.84 0.88 0.12
N TRP A 74 -10.38 1.99 0.62
CA TRP A 74 -10.56 3.21 -0.15
C TRP A 74 -10.48 4.44 0.74
N GLY A 75 -10.18 5.59 0.14
CA GLY A 75 -10.06 6.84 0.87
C GLY A 75 -9.44 7.93 0.03
N LYS A 76 -8.70 8.82 0.68
CA LYS A 76 -8.01 9.95 0.06
C LYS A 76 -6.53 9.96 0.40
N SER A 77 -5.71 10.32 -0.59
CA SER A 77 -4.28 10.56 -0.44
C SER A 77 -3.92 11.98 -0.81
N TRP A 78 -2.88 12.53 -0.21
CA TRP A 78 -2.36 13.84 -0.57
C TRP A 78 -0.93 14.06 -0.07
N SER A 79 -0.19 14.82 -0.84
CA SER A 79 1.06 15.46 -0.45
C SER A 79 0.90 16.99 -0.30
N ASN A 80 -0.20 17.52 -0.82
CA ASN A 80 -0.67 18.90 -0.65
C ASN A 80 -2.13 18.87 -0.12
N PRO A 81 -2.43 19.42 1.07
CA PRO A 81 -3.77 19.37 1.68
C PRO A 81 -4.89 19.99 0.82
N GLU A 82 -4.53 20.91 -0.09
CA GLU A 82 -5.47 21.55 -1.00
C GLU A 82 -5.86 20.64 -2.19
N ARG A 83 -5.11 19.55 -2.40
CA ARG A 83 -5.29 18.61 -3.52
C ARG A 83 -5.32 17.18 -3.03
N LYS A 84 -6.49 16.79 -2.52
CA LYS A 84 -6.74 15.43 -2.07
C LYS A 84 -7.30 14.60 -3.22
N GLU A 85 -6.70 13.44 -3.45
CA GLU A 85 -7.08 12.54 -4.51
C GLU A 85 -7.69 11.24 -3.95
N PRO A 86 -8.72 10.69 -4.60
CA PRO A 86 -9.24 9.39 -4.21
C PRO A 86 -8.21 8.31 -4.51
N PHE A 87 -8.11 7.32 -3.64
CA PHE A 87 -7.36 6.11 -3.88
C PHE A 87 -8.16 4.87 -3.55
N VAL A 88 -7.81 3.76 -4.18
CA VAL A 88 -8.28 2.42 -3.88
C VAL A 88 -7.11 1.48 -3.70
N ALA A 89 -7.25 0.49 -2.80
CA ALA A 89 -6.18 -0.46 -2.55
C ALA A 89 -6.73 -1.81 -2.08
N THR A 90 -5.87 -2.81 -2.09
CA THR A 90 -6.17 -4.14 -1.53
C THR A 90 -5.00 -4.65 -0.69
N VAL A 91 -5.30 -5.29 0.42
CA VAL A 91 -4.33 -6.08 1.19
C VAL A 91 -4.15 -7.41 0.46
N THR A 92 -2.92 -7.78 0.14
CA THR A 92 -2.60 -9.05 -0.54
C THR A 92 -2.87 -10.25 0.36
N ALA A 93 -2.79 -11.46 -0.20
CA ALA A 93 -3.11 -12.70 0.52
C ALA A 93 -2.19 -12.97 1.72
N ASP A 94 -0.99 -12.39 1.75
CA ASP A 94 -0.06 -12.46 2.87
C ASP A 94 -0.50 -11.66 4.11
N GLY A 95 -1.56 -10.83 3.98
CA GLY A 95 -2.09 -9.98 5.04
C GLY A 95 -1.16 -8.83 5.45
N ARG A 96 -0.06 -8.58 4.71
CA ARG A 96 1.00 -7.63 5.08
C ARG A 96 1.31 -6.60 4.03
N THR A 97 1.05 -6.90 2.76
CA THR A 97 1.31 -6.00 1.64
C THR A 97 0.00 -5.37 1.19
N ILE A 98 0.03 -4.08 0.90
CA ILE A 98 -1.06 -3.32 0.31
C ILE A 98 -0.60 -2.86 -1.05
N ILE A 99 -1.42 -3.07 -2.07
CA ILE A 99 -1.21 -2.56 -3.42
C ILE A 99 -2.41 -1.69 -3.76
N GLY A 100 -2.15 -0.51 -4.30
CA GLY A 100 -3.21 0.42 -4.65
C GLY A 100 -2.80 1.41 -5.72
N ALA A 101 -3.74 2.27 -6.08
CA ALA A 101 -3.58 3.35 -7.02
C ALA A 101 -4.46 4.53 -6.64
N ASP A 102 -4.04 5.71 -7.06
CA ASP A 102 -4.83 6.93 -7.12
C ASP A 102 -5.03 7.36 -8.58
N THR A 103 -5.35 8.63 -8.81
CA THR A 103 -5.70 9.11 -10.16
C THR A 103 -4.54 9.11 -11.14
N ASP A 104 -3.31 9.19 -10.67
CA ASP A 104 -2.14 9.36 -11.53
C ASP A 104 -0.91 8.51 -11.13
N GLY A 105 -1.03 7.72 -10.05
CA GLY A 105 0.06 6.90 -9.58
C GLY A 105 -0.34 5.56 -8.98
N SER A 106 0.65 4.82 -8.52
CA SER A 106 0.47 3.57 -7.80
C SER A 106 1.25 3.56 -6.49
N LEU A 107 0.72 2.84 -5.53
CA LEU A 107 1.29 2.72 -4.21
C LEU A 107 1.48 1.27 -3.81
N THR A 108 2.54 1.02 -3.08
CA THR A 108 2.78 -0.25 -2.39
C THR A 108 3.12 0.07 -0.95
N MET A 109 2.42 -0.58 0.00
CA MET A 109 2.71 -0.40 1.42
C MET A 109 2.94 -1.74 2.09
N ARG A 110 3.74 -1.73 3.15
CA ARG A 110 3.97 -2.90 4.00
C ARG A 110 3.55 -2.58 5.42
N ILE A 111 2.65 -3.38 5.96
CA ILE A 111 2.15 -3.25 7.32
C ILE A 111 3.25 -3.69 8.28
N GLY A 112 3.81 -2.76 9.05
CA GLY A 112 4.84 -2.98 10.06
C GLY A 112 4.29 -3.17 11.46
N GLY A 113 2.96 -3.07 11.64
CA GLY A 113 2.27 -3.20 12.92
C GLY A 113 1.01 -2.35 12.98
N ARG A 114 0.45 -2.17 14.20
CA ARG A 114 -0.83 -1.44 14.38
C ARG A 114 -0.76 0.05 14.06
N SER A 115 0.42 0.65 14.12
CA SER A 115 0.61 2.10 13.98
C SER A 115 1.68 2.50 12.96
N ARG A 116 2.29 1.53 12.24
CA ARG A 116 3.36 1.78 11.28
C ARG A 116 3.13 1.02 9.98
N MET A 117 3.34 1.70 8.87
CA MET A 117 3.50 1.12 7.53
C MET A 117 4.72 1.73 6.86
N ASP A 118 5.46 0.94 6.09
CA ASP A 118 6.43 1.46 5.13
C ASP A 118 5.70 1.55 3.78
N ALA A 119 5.87 2.65 3.05
CA ALA A 119 5.13 2.91 1.84
C ALA A 119 6.03 3.48 0.74
N CYS A 120 5.78 3.06 -0.49
CA CYS A 120 6.35 3.64 -1.70
C CYS A 120 5.23 4.04 -2.66
N TYR A 121 5.41 5.17 -3.32
CA TYR A 121 4.54 5.72 -4.33
C TYR A 121 5.33 5.98 -5.60
N VAL A 122 4.78 5.62 -6.73
CA VAL A 122 5.33 5.92 -8.05
C VAL A 122 4.26 6.54 -8.93
N HIS A 123 4.64 7.60 -9.63
CA HIS A 123 3.82 8.33 -10.57
C HIS A 123 4.57 8.38 -11.91
N PRO A 124 4.12 7.67 -12.93
CA PRO A 124 4.61 7.84 -14.28
C PRO A 124 4.02 9.10 -14.91
N ALA A 125 4.74 9.74 -15.83
CA ALA A 125 4.27 10.95 -16.53
C ALA A 125 3.05 10.64 -17.42
N THR A 126 1.87 10.58 -16.81
CA THR A 126 0.60 10.31 -17.48
C THR A 126 -0.38 11.47 -17.25
N GLY A 127 -1.26 11.72 -18.23
CA GLY A 127 -2.29 12.74 -18.14
C GLY A 127 -1.75 14.17 -18.08
N PRO A 128 -2.36 15.05 -17.29
CA PRO A 128 -1.94 16.46 -17.18
C PRO A 128 -0.64 16.63 -16.38
N SER A 129 -0.21 15.63 -15.63
CA SER A 129 1.06 15.66 -14.94
C SER A 129 2.20 15.26 -15.88
N GLN A 130 3.13 16.18 -16.04
CA GLN A 130 4.34 15.99 -16.86
C GLN A 130 5.53 15.54 -16.00
N SER A 131 5.28 14.99 -14.82
CA SER A 131 6.34 14.57 -13.90
C SER A 131 6.40 13.06 -13.73
N ILE A 132 7.60 12.58 -13.48
CA ILE A 132 7.88 11.23 -12.99
C ILE A 132 8.28 11.38 -11.53
N VAL A 133 7.65 10.60 -10.65
CA VAL A 133 7.91 10.64 -9.21
C VAL A 133 8.18 9.24 -8.69
N ALA A 134 9.21 9.11 -7.86
CA ALA A 134 9.43 7.94 -7.03
C ALA A 134 9.68 8.40 -5.59
N SER A 135 8.97 7.80 -4.65
CA SER A 135 8.88 8.30 -3.29
C SER A 135 8.69 7.14 -2.31
N CYS A 136 9.53 7.06 -1.28
CA CYS A 136 9.35 6.07 -0.22
C CYS A 136 9.53 6.70 1.16
N GLY A 137 8.78 6.19 2.14
CA GLY A 137 8.83 6.65 3.52
C GLY A 137 8.07 5.73 4.47
N ALA A 138 8.11 6.10 5.76
CA ALA A 138 7.36 5.41 6.79
C ALA A 138 6.15 6.26 7.21
N LEU A 139 4.98 5.62 7.25
CA LEU A 139 3.73 6.19 7.72
C LEU A 139 3.50 5.81 9.18
N GLN A 140 3.00 6.76 9.95
CA GLN A 140 2.50 6.56 11.30
C GLN A 140 0.99 6.82 11.31
N ARG A 141 0.24 6.02 12.06
CA ARG A 141 -1.18 6.24 12.28
C ARG A 141 -1.38 7.46 13.16
N ALA A 142 -2.22 8.40 12.74
CA ALA A 142 -2.65 9.51 13.59
C ALA A 142 -3.37 8.97 14.84
N ARG A 143 -3.10 9.58 15.99
CA ARG A 143 -3.76 9.23 17.25
C ARG A 143 -5.10 9.91 17.37
#